data_ad42965903246bd0f4104d3865e36bfe
#
_entry.id   ad42965903246bd0f4104d3865e36bfe
#
_cell.length_a   1.000
_cell.length_b   1.000
_cell.length_c   1.000
_cell.angle_alpha   90.00
_cell.angle_beta   90.00
_cell.angle_gamma   90.00
#
_symmetry.space_group_name_H-M   'P 1'
#
loop_
_entity.id
_entity.type
_entity.pdbx_description
1 polymer ?
#
loop_
_entity_poly.entity_id
_entity_poly.type
_entity_poly.pdbx_seq_one_letter_code
_entity_poly.pdbx_strand_id
1 'polypeptide(L)'
;MHKLVLLRHGESIWNKENRFTGWTDVDLSEKGMQEARLAGKLLREGGYDFDVAYTSVLKRAIRTLWTVLDELDSMWIPVHNSWRLNERHYGALQGLNKKETREQHGDEQLNLWRRSYDTPPPPLEWDARWDVQTDDVLVRDSIEIFDQSTDGIAVCGNNDTFAR
;
A
#
# COMPACT_ATOMS: atom_id res chain seq x y z
N MET A 1 -21.58 -15.25 -6.02
CA MET A 1 -21.26 -13.82 -6.28
C MET A 1 -19.92 -13.54 -5.61
N HIS A 2 -18.92 -13.09 -6.38
CA HIS A 2 -17.60 -12.80 -5.80
C HIS A 2 -17.64 -11.48 -5.03
N LYS A 3 -16.96 -11.43 -3.89
CA LYS A 3 -16.83 -10.23 -3.07
C LYS A 3 -15.38 -9.76 -3.11
N LEU A 4 -15.15 -8.49 -3.36
CA LEU A 4 -13.84 -7.84 -3.30
C LEU A 4 -13.86 -6.80 -2.18
N VAL A 5 -12.92 -6.92 -1.23
CA VAL A 5 -12.70 -5.91 -0.20
C VAL A 5 -11.36 -5.23 -0.46
N LEU A 6 -11.38 -3.91 -0.60
CA LEU A 6 -10.20 -3.07 -0.74
C LEU A 6 -9.93 -2.37 0.60
N LEU A 7 -8.81 -2.67 1.20
CA LEU A 7 -8.39 -2.11 2.48
C LEU A 7 -7.11 -1.30 2.30
N ARG A 8 -7.12 -0.06 2.79
CA ARG A 8 -5.91 0.74 2.89
C ARG A 8 -5.17 0.40 4.18
N HIS A 9 -3.83 0.41 4.14
CA HIS A 9 -3.01 0.26 5.34
C HIS A 9 -3.31 1.35 6.38
N GLY A 10 -3.12 1.03 7.66
CA GLY A 10 -3.23 1.98 8.76
C GLY A 10 -2.20 3.12 8.66
N GLU A 11 -2.34 4.14 9.50
CA GLU A 11 -1.43 5.28 9.53
C GLU A 11 0.02 4.81 9.65
N SER A 12 0.90 5.23 8.71
CA SER A 12 2.34 4.99 8.82
C SER A 12 3.03 6.08 9.61
N ILE A 13 4.28 5.82 10.06
CA ILE A 13 5.12 6.82 10.75
C ILE A 13 5.23 8.10 9.91
N TRP A 14 5.46 7.99 8.61
CA TRP A 14 5.56 9.15 7.73
C TRP A 14 4.23 9.80 7.38
N ASN A 15 3.10 9.07 7.48
CA ASN A 15 1.79 9.73 7.44
C ASN A 15 1.60 10.66 8.64
N LYS A 16 1.97 10.20 9.84
CA LYS A 16 1.93 11.00 11.07
C LYS A 16 2.85 12.23 10.98
N GLU A 17 4.02 12.08 10.37
CA GLU A 17 4.99 13.17 10.15
C GLU A 17 4.63 14.08 8.96
N ASN A 18 3.55 13.81 8.25
CA ASN A 18 3.13 14.52 7.04
C ASN A 18 4.18 14.52 5.92
N ARG A 19 4.84 13.37 5.70
CA ARG A 19 5.87 13.18 4.67
C ARG A 19 5.35 12.35 3.50
N PHE A 20 5.96 12.53 2.32
CA PHE A 20 5.76 11.65 1.18
C PHE A 20 6.45 10.32 1.43
N THR A 21 5.70 9.22 1.33
CA THR A 21 6.23 7.88 1.62
C THR A 21 6.64 7.14 0.35
N GLY A 22 5.71 6.93 -0.56
CA GLY A 22 5.97 6.18 -1.79
C GLY A 22 6.48 4.77 -1.50
N TRP A 23 7.61 4.41 -2.09
CA TRP A 23 8.23 3.09 -1.92
C TRP A 23 9.17 2.97 -0.73
N THR A 24 9.42 4.07 -0.01
CA THR A 24 10.17 3.96 1.24
C THR A 24 9.41 3.08 2.22
N ASP A 25 10.11 2.06 2.73
CA ASP A 25 9.49 0.99 3.53
C ASP A 25 9.41 1.36 5.03
N VAL A 26 8.58 2.36 5.33
CA VAL A 26 8.28 2.77 6.70
C VAL A 26 7.18 1.92 7.32
N ASP A 27 7.23 1.81 8.63
CA ASP A 27 6.29 1.02 9.41
C ASP A 27 4.99 1.76 9.73
N LEU A 28 4.02 1.03 10.28
CA LEU A 28 2.82 1.60 10.89
C LEU A 28 3.18 2.38 12.15
N SER A 29 2.44 3.44 12.42
CA SER A 29 2.41 4.05 13.75
C SER A 29 1.60 3.17 14.72
N GLU A 30 1.68 3.48 16.02
CA GLU A 30 0.84 2.80 17.01
C GLU A 30 -0.66 2.95 16.68
N LYS A 31 -1.06 4.14 16.25
CA LYS A 31 -2.43 4.41 15.77
C LYS A 31 -2.76 3.55 14.55
N GLY A 32 -1.84 3.42 13.58
CA GLY A 32 -2.04 2.59 12.40
C GLY A 32 -2.23 1.12 12.75
N MET A 33 -1.55 0.61 13.76
CA MET A 33 -1.79 -0.74 14.29
C MET A 33 -3.18 -0.89 14.91
N GLN A 34 -3.67 0.13 15.63
CA GLN A 34 -5.03 0.13 16.18
C GLN A 34 -6.08 0.20 15.08
N GLU A 35 -5.85 1.00 14.03
CA GLU A 35 -6.71 1.09 12.84
C GLU A 35 -6.80 -0.26 12.12
N ALA A 36 -5.69 -0.98 11.97
CA ALA A 36 -5.66 -2.31 11.37
C ALA A 36 -6.49 -3.33 12.20
N ARG A 37 -6.33 -3.33 13.54
CA ARG A 37 -7.15 -4.16 14.42
C ARG A 37 -8.64 -3.84 14.32
N LEU A 38 -8.99 -2.55 14.30
CA LEU A 38 -10.37 -2.12 14.15
C LEU A 38 -10.96 -2.59 12.82
N ALA A 39 -10.20 -2.48 11.72
CA ALA A 39 -10.62 -2.96 10.42
C ALA A 39 -10.92 -4.47 10.43
N GLY A 40 -10.04 -5.28 11.02
CA GLY A 40 -10.26 -6.72 11.19
C GLY A 40 -11.53 -7.04 12.00
N LYS A 41 -11.75 -6.33 13.11
CA LYS A 41 -12.97 -6.49 13.91
C LYS A 41 -14.24 -6.16 13.13
N LEU A 42 -14.23 -5.04 12.40
CA LEU A 42 -15.38 -4.64 11.57
C LEU A 42 -15.69 -5.66 10.47
N LEU A 43 -14.66 -6.22 9.84
CA LEU A 43 -14.84 -7.28 8.85
C LEU A 43 -15.41 -8.56 9.48
N ARG A 44 -14.92 -8.97 10.63
CA ARG A 44 -15.45 -10.11 11.38
C ARG A 44 -16.91 -9.90 11.78
N GLU A 45 -17.25 -8.75 12.34
CA GLU A 45 -18.62 -8.38 12.74
C GLU A 45 -19.56 -8.30 11.53
N GLY A 46 -19.02 -7.90 10.36
CA GLY A 46 -19.74 -7.90 9.09
C GLY A 46 -19.91 -9.27 8.45
N GLY A 47 -19.36 -10.33 9.05
CA GLY A 47 -19.45 -11.70 8.52
C GLY A 47 -18.71 -11.89 7.22
N TYR A 48 -17.56 -11.20 7.05
CA TYR A 48 -16.72 -11.38 5.88
C TYR A 48 -15.75 -12.54 6.07
N ASP A 49 -15.78 -13.48 5.12
CA ASP A 49 -14.82 -14.55 4.97
C ASP A 49 -14.07 -14.35 3.65
N PHE A 50 -12.80 -14.79 3.63
CA PHE A 50 -11.92 -14.62 2.48
C PHE A 50 -11.22 -15.93 2.12
N ASP A 51 -11.12 -16.22 0.83
CA ASP A 51 -10.41 -17.38 0.31
C ASP A 51 -8.93 -17.08 0.02
N VAL A 52 -8.63 -15.82 -0.28
CA VAL A 52 -7.28 -15.37 -0.65
C VAL A 52 -7.08 -13.89 -0.32
N ALA A 53 -5.87 -13.53 0.02
CA ALA A 53 -5.48 -12.13 0.27
C ALA A 53 -4.32 -11.72 -0.63
N TYR A 54 -4.36 -10.47 -1.07
CA TYR A 54 -3.28 -9.83 -1.83
C TYR A 54 -2.78 -8.60 -1.09
N THR A 55 -1.46 -8.40 -1.06
CA THR A 55 -0.86 -7.22 -0.43
C THR A 55 0.35 -6.75 -1.21
N SER A 56 0.78 -5.53 -0.96
CA SER A 56 2.04 -5.01 -1.49
C SER A 56 3.25 -5.66 -0.81
N VAL A 57 4.45 -5.30 -1.25
CA VAL A 57 5.70 -5.72 -0.60
C VAL A 57 6.16 -4.75 0.50
N LEU A 58 5.39 -3.70 0.79
CA LEU A 58 5.71 -2.71 1.81
C LEU A 58 5.22 -3.16 3.19
N LYS A 59 6.09 -3.10 4.20
CA LYS A 59 5.79 -3.62 5.55
C LYS A 59 4.53 -3.06 6.18
N ARG A 60 4.20 -1.79 5.95
CA ARG A 60 2.97 -1.18 6.47
C ARG A 60 1.70 -1.86 5.94
N ALA A 61 1.70 -2.27 4.67
CA ALA A 61 0.58 -2.99 4.08
C ALA A 61 0.54 -4.45 4.57
N ILE A 62 1.70 -5.12 4.58
CA ILE A 62 1.83 -6.50 5.07
C ILE A 62 1.38 -6.59 6.53
N ARG A 63 1.85 -5.68 7.41
CA ARG A 63 1.44 -5.66 8.82
C ARG A 63 -0.04 -5.38 9.01
N THR A 64 -0.61 -4.48 8.20
CA THR A 64 -2.05 -4.25 8.22
C THR A 64 -2.81 -5.53 7.87
N LEU A 65 -2.43 -6.22 6.79
CA LEU A 65 -3.06 -7.47 6.39
C LEU A 65 -2.92 -8.54 7.47
N TRP A 66 -1.73 -8.77 8.00
CA TRP A 66 -1.52 -9.78 9.04
C TRP A 66 -2.37 -9.50 10.29
N THR A 67 -2.46 -8.23 10.70
CA THR A 67 -3.30 -7.83 11.83
C THR A 67 -4.78 -8.08 11.55
N VAL A 68 -5.24 -7.82 10.33
CA VAL A 68 -6.62 -8.09 9.92
C VAL A 68 -6.91 -9.59 9.90
N LEU A 69 -6.01 -10.40 9.34
CA LEU A 69 -6.18 -11.87 9.30
C LEU A 69 -6.16 -12.49 10.70
N ASP A 70 -5.33 -11.96 11.62
CA ASP A 70 -5.32 -12.36 13.02
C ASP A 70 -6.66 -12.08 13.69
N GLU A 71 -7.23 -10.89 13.52
CA GLU A 71 -8.54 -10.52 14.06
C GLU A 71 -9.71 -11.34 13.45
N LEU A 72 -9.55 -11.82 12.22
CA LEU A 72 -10.51 -12.69 11.52
C LEU A 72 -10.35 -14.17 11.87
N ASP A 73 -9.27 -14.56 12.56
CA ASP A 73 -8.85 -15.96 12.73
C ASP A 73 -8.70 -16.71 11.40
N SER A 74 -8.17 -15.99 10.39
CA SER A 74 -8.07 -16.48 9.00
C SER A 74 -6.62 -16.46 8.48
N MET A 75 -5.63 -16.66 9.36
CA MET A 75 -4.21 -16.63 9.01
C MET A 75 -3.77 -17.78 8.08
N TRP A 76 -4.65 -18.75 7.89
CA TRP A 76 -4.41 -19.94 7.05
C TRP A 76 -4.64 -19.72 5.55
N ILE A 77 -5.31 -18.62 5.17
CA ILE A 77 -5.60 -18.36 3.76
C ILE A 77 -4.31 -18.02 2.99
N PRO A 78 -4.25 -18.32 1.67
CA PRO A 78 -3.14 -17.92 0.83
C PRO A 78 -2.97 -16.39 0.81
N VAL A 79 -1.72 -15.93 0.92
CA VAL A 79 -1.36 -14.50 0.83
C VAL A 79 -0.38 -14.31 -0.31
N HIS A 80 -0.71 -13.42 -1.24
CA HIS A 80 0.12 -13.07 -2.38
C HIS A 80 0.67 -11.65 -2.22
N ASN A 81 1.99 -11.52 -2.18
CA ASN A 81 2.67 -10.23 -2.16
C ASN A 81 3.04 -9.80 -3.58
N SER A 82 2.71 -8.56 -3.96
CA SER A 82 3.08 -8.02 -5.26
C SER A 82 3.47 -6.55 -5.16
N TRP A 83 4.62 -6.19 -5.75
CA TRP A 83 5.06 -4.80 -5.86
C TRP A 83 4.09 -3.94 -6.67
N ARG A 84 3.31 -4.56 -7.56
CA ARG A 84 2.26 -3.88 -8.34
C ARG A 84 1.16 -3.27 -7.47
N LEU A 85 1.07 -3.72 -6.22
CA LEU A 85 0.16 -3.18 -5.20
C LEU A 85 0.84 -2.12 -4.30
N ASN A 86 2.09 -1.77 -4.60
CA ASN A 86 2.76 -0.70 -3.88
C ASN A 86 2.04 0.64 -4.11
N GLU A 87 2.21 1.53 -3.16
CA GLU A 87 1.86 2.94 -3.33
C GLU A 87 2.58 3.52 -4.54
N ARG A 88 2.00 4.55 -5.15
CA ARG A 88 2.64 5.36 -6.18
C ARG A 88 4.05 5.76 -5.72
N HIS A 89 5.02 5.63 -6.61
CA HIS A 89 6.37 6.13 -6.37
C HIS A 89 6.38 7.66 -6.46
N TYR A 90 6.96 8.33 -5.46
CA TYR A 90 6.99 9.79 -5.40
C TYR A 90 8.33 10.40 -5.85
N GLY A 91 9.23 9.62 -6.44
CA GLY A 91 10.51 10.12 -6.95
C GLY A 91 11.29 10.91 -5.89
N ALA A 92 11.82 12.05 -6.28
CA ALA A 92 12.58 12.94 -5.40
C ALA A 92 11.75 13.57 -4.27
N LEU A 93 10.42 13.45 -4.29
CA LEU A 93 9.57 13.93 -3.20
C LEU A 93 9.57 13.00 -1.99
N GLN A 94 10.04 11.75 -2.12
CA GLN A 94 10.08 10.78 -1.01
C GLN A 94 10.87 11.34 0.17
N GLY A 95 10.28 11.29 1.36
CA GLY A 95 10.86 11.82 2.59
C GLY A 95 10.64 13.32 2.83
N LEU A 96 10.23 14.09 1.83
CA LEU A 96 9.95 15.51 1.99
C LEU A 96 8.65 15.74 2.77
N ASN A 97 8.59 16.84 3.52
CA ASN A 97 7.38 17.25 4.20
C ASN A 97 6.38 17.83 3.20
N LYS A 98 5.14 17.34 3.23
CA LYS A 98 4.09 17.75 2.26
C LYS A 98 3.71 19.23 2.35
N LYS A 99 3.78 19.82 3.56
CA LYS A 99 3.48 21.25 3.75
C LYS A 99 4.58 22.12 3.17
N GLU A 100 5.83 21.82 3.48
CA GLU A 100 6.99 22.54 2.96
C GLU A 100 7.10 22.43 1.43
N THR A 101 6.86 21.23 0.89
CA THR A 101 6.83 21.03 -0.55
C THR A 101 5.71 21.83 -1.23
N ARG A 102 4.56 21.96 -0.57
CA ARG A 102 3.45 22.79 -1.03
C ARG A 102 3.82 24.27 -1.07
N GLU A 103 4.49 24.75 -0.03
CA GLU A 103 4.94 26.15 0.06
C GLU A 103 5.98 26.48 -1.02
N GLN A 104 6.82 25.49 -1.41
CA GLN A 104 7.85 25.66 -2.44
C GLN A 104 7.31 25.59 -3.87
N HIS A 105 6.38 24.69 -4.15
CA HIS A 105 5.95 24.35 -5.52
C HIS A 105 4.49 24.76 -5.83
N GLY A 106 3.74 25.18 -4.82
CA GLY A 106 2.32 25.52 -4.95
C GLY A 106 1.40 24.30 -4.93
N ASP A 107 0.12 24.56 -4.63
CA ASP A 107 -0.90 23.51 -4.51
C ASP A 107 -1.19 22.81 -5.83
N GLU A 108 -1.24 23.55 -6.93
CA GLU A 108 -1.56 23.02 -8.25
C GLU A 108 -0.51 22.00 -8.70
N GLN A 109 0.77 22.38 -8.66
CA GLN A 109 1.85 21.48 -9.04
C GLN A 109 1.93 20.25 -8.13
N LEU A 110 1.73 20.43 -6.83
CA LEU A 110 1.72 19.31 -5.88
C LEU A 110 0.57 18.34 -6.16
N ASN A 111 -0.62 18.86 -6.51
CA ASN A 111 -1.76 18.03 -6.86
C ASN A 111 -1.53 17.25 -8.17
N LEU A 112 -0.87 17.87 -9.17
CA LEU A 112 -0.47 17.19 -10.39
C LEU A 112 0.44 15.99 -10.07
N TRP A 113 1.49 16.18 -9.30
CA TRP A 113 2.40 15.08 -8.90
C TRP A 113 1.72 13.98 -8.08
N ARG A 114 0.70 14.33 -7.29
CA ARG A 114 0.00 13.38 -6.43
C ARG A 114 -1.13 12.63 -7.12
N ARG A 115 -1.77 13.22 -8.12
CA ARG A 115 -3.05 12.75 -8.66
C ARG A 115 -3.07 12.57 -10.17
N SER A 116 -2.22 13.25 -10.91
CA SER A 116 -2.20 13.10 -12.36
C SER A 116 -1.67 11.73 -12.76
N TYR A 117 -2.25 11.18 -13.81
CA TYR A 117 -1.75 9.99 -14.47
C TYR A 117 -0.50 10.29 -15.31
N ASP A 118 -0.51 11.44 -16.00
CA ASP A 118 0.50 11.80 -17.01
C ASP A 118 1.67 12.60 -16.47
N THR A 119 1.54 13.19 -15.28
CA THR A 119 2.56 14.05 -14.71
C THR A 119 3.25 13.34 -13.54
N PRO A 120 4.39 12.68 -13.78
CA PRO A 120 5.12 12.02 -12.70
C PRO A 120 5.76 13.06 -11.76
N PRO A 121 6.01 12.69 -10.50
CA PRO A 121 6.87 13.46 -9.62
C PRO A 121 8.29 13.61 -10.20
N PRO A 122 9.08 14.61 -9.74
CA PRO A 122 10.47 14.74 -10.16
C PRO A 122 11.22 13.41 -9.98
N PRO A 123 12.07 13.03 -10.94
CA PRO A 123 12.83 11.79 -10.85
C PRO A 123 13.75 11.81 -9.61
N LEU A 124 13.89 10.67 -8.96
CA LEU A 124 14.91 10.48 -7.95
C LEU A 124 16.27 10.45 -8.65
N GLU A 125 17.23 11.26 -8.18
CA GLU A 125 18.60 11.11 -8.62
C GLU A 125 19.13 9.75 -8.14
N TRP A 126 19.85 9.06 -9.03
CA TRP A 126 20.42 7.76 -8.69
C TRP A 126 21.43 7.93 -7.54
N ASP A 127 21.10 7.38 -6.41
CA ASP A 127 21.99 7.28 -5.27
C ASP A 127 22.03 5.80 -4.86
N ALA A 128 23.22 5.22 -4.90
CA ALA A 128 23.42 3.80 -4.53
C ALA A 128 22.88 3.42 -3.16
N ARG A 129 22.62 4.39 -2.28
CA ARG A 129 21.95 4.16 -0.99
C ARG A 129 20.47 3.79 -1.11
N TRP A 130 19.84 4.08 -2.26
CA TRP A 130 18.44 3.79 -2.55
C TRP A 130 18.28 2.59 -3.48
N ASP A 131 19.42 1.99 -3.88
CA ASP A 131 19.46 0.73 -4.59
C ASP A 131 19.05 -0.43 -3.67
N VAL A 132 17.91 -0.26 -3.03
CA VAL A 132 17.28 -1.34 -2.32
C VAL A 132 16.60 -2.22 -3.35
N GLN A 133 17.44 -3.07 -4.02
CA GLN A 133 16.99 -4.37 -4.45
C GLN A 133 15.76 -4.39 -5.36
N THR A 134 15.71 -3.48 -6.32
CA THR A 134 14.73 -3.61 -7.38
C THR A 134 15.06 -4.78 -8.31
N ASP A 135 16.30 -5.24 -8.35
CA ASP A 135 16.73 -6.19 -9.38
C ASP A 135 16.48 -7.66 -9.04
N ASP A 136 16.51 -8.08 -7.78
CA ASP A 136 16.37 -9.50 -7.44
C ASP A 136 14.95 -9.96 -7.04
N VAL A 137 14.09 -9.04 -6.59
CA VAL A 137 12.73 -9.37 -6.18
C VAL A 137 11.70 -9.11 -7.28
N LEU A 138 12.01 -8.20 -8.21
CA LEU A 138 11.04 -7.73 -9.20
C LEU A 138 10.97 -8.56 -10.48
N VAL A 139 11.90 -9.46 -10.74
CA VAL A 139 12.02 -10.17 -12.03
C VAL A 139 11.36 -11.56 -12.02
N ARG A 140 10.89 -12.07 -10.90
CA ARG A 140 10.42 -13.46 -10.82
C ARG A 140 8.91 -13.68 -10.90
N ASP A 141 8.09 -12.67 -10.87
CA ASP A 141 6.64 -12.90 -10.94
C ASP A 141 6.13 -12.77 -12.37
N SER A 142 6.14 -13.90 -13.05
CA SER A 142 5.26 -14.14 -14.19
C SER A 142 3.82 -13.83 -13.75
N ILE A 143 3.11 -13.09 -14.56
CA ILE A 143 1.70 -12.77 -14.44
C ILE A 143 0.91 -14.07 -14.31
N GLU A 144 0.55 -14.46 -13.09
CA GLU A 144 -0.53 -15.43 -12.91
C GLU A 144 -1.85 -14.65 -12.94
N ILE A 145 -2.61 -14.93 -13.97
CA ILE A 145 -3.94 -14.41 -14.20
C ILE A 145 -4.85 -14.92 -13.07
N PHE A 146 -5.60 -14.03 -12.48
CA PHE A 146 -6.63 -14.33 -11.48
C PHE A 146 -7.46 -15.55 -11.89
N ASP A 147 -7.39 -16.62 -11.14
CA ASP A 147 -8.37 -17.67 -11.22
C ASP A 147 -9.69 -17.15 -10.64
N GLN A 148 -10.71 -17.10 -11.48
CA GLN A 148 -12.03 -16.54 -11.14
C GLN A 148 -12.87 -17.46 -10.25
N SER A 149 -12.28 -18.47 -9.62
CA SER A 149 -13.01 -19.51 -8.90
C SER A 149 -13.22 -19.24 -7.40
N THR A 150 -12.67 -18.14 -6.85
CA THR A 150 -12.73 -17.84 -5.42
C THR A 150 -13.82 -16.83 -5.08
N ASP A 151 -14.56 -17.08 -4.00
CA ASP A 151 -15.72 -16.29 -3.59
C ASP A 151 -15.38 -15.01 -2.80
N GLY A 152 -14.15 -14.84 -2.33
CA GLY A 152 -13.72 -13.65 -1.60
C GLY A 152 -12.24 -13.32 -1.79
N ILE A 153 -11.94 -12.09 -2.14
CA ILE A 153 -10.58 -11.56 -2.30
C ILE A 153 -10.38 -10.39 -1.37
N ALA A 154 -9.36 -10.45 -0.51
CA ALA A 154 -8.93 -9.33 0.31
C ALA A 154 -7.68 -8.69 -0.31
N VAL A 155 -7.71 -7.40 -0.57
CA VAL A 155 -6.56 -6.65 -1.08
C VAL A 155 -6.18 -5.58 -0.07
N CYS A 156 -4.95 -5.64 0.42
CA CYS A 156 -4.38 -4.62 1.28
C CYS A 156 -3.35 -3.80 0.51
N GLY A 157 -3.71 -2.60 0.11
CA GLY A 157 -2.86 -1.71 -0.68
C GLY A 157 -3.34 -0.25 -0.64
N ASN A 158 -2.73 0.62 -1.41
CA ASN A 158 -3.15 2.01 -1.53
C ASN A 158 -4.20 2.18 -2.63
N ASN A 159 -5.29 2.88 -2.32
CA ASN A 159 -6.40 3.14 -3.23
C ASN A 159 -6.01 3.92 -4.51
N ASP A 160 -4.83 4.53 -4.56
CA ASP A 160 -4.39 5.33 -5.70
C ASP A 160 -3.98 4.47 -6.93
N THR A 161 -3.91 3.15 -6.79
CA THR A 161 -3.44 2.23 -7.84
C THR A 161 -4.60 1.54 -8.60
N PHE A 162 -5.85 1.61 -8.11
CA PHE A 162 -6.99 0.87 -8.64
C PHE A 162 -7.95 1.69 -9.53
N ALA A 163 -7.54 2.86 -10.00
CA ALA A 163 -8.30 3.57 -11.01
C ALA A 163 -7.95 3.05 -12.42
N ARG A 164 -8.30 1.81 -12.72
CA ARG A 164 -8.79 1.19 -13.98
C ARG A 164 -8.64 -0.32 -13.95
#